data_ef6cf153c39f14c55ccebdd228ed909c
#
_entry.id   ef6cf153c39f14c55ccebdd228ed909c
#
_cell.length_a   1.000
_cell.length_b   1.000
_cell.length_c   1.000
_cell.angle_alpha   90.00
_cell.angle_beta   90.00
_cell.angle_gamma   90.00
#
_symmetry.space_group_name_H-M   'P 1'
#
loop_
_entity.id
_entity.type
_entity.pdbx_description
1 polymer ?
#
loop_
_entity_poly.entity_id
_entity_poly.type
_entity_poly.pdbx_seq_one_letter_code
_entity_poly.pdbx_strand_id
1 'polypeptide(L)'
;ARLDIRRAQVLIEAIIVEMTISEGQELGLQWLFANDNGVYGGNITTDQARRQSLGELGGALIPDDGSENIGTREVAASLATIPGATLGWGVVDESLTMTVILNALETQGNANILSTPSLLTLDNEEAYITVGSEVPFVTGSYTNTGVGNGAQNPFQTIERESVGVTLKVTPQVNEGNAVVMDIEQEVSTLAPSIVASDLITNERKIETMVLAHDGNIVVLGGLVQDEVTDDSQGVPILSSIPLLGRLFRTDSVRVDKRNLLVFIRPTIIRDDEDLAGATAEKYRYIRDQQMERRERGLMFLDDGNLPVLPTWEEQIQQLPEVPESPTGED
;
A
#
# COMPACT_ATOMS: atom_id res chain seq x y z
N ALA A 1 -25.96 -23.10 45.15
CA ALA A 1 -26.48 -22.14 44.17
C ALA A 1 -25.61 -20.88 44.00
N ARG A 2 -24.29 -20.93 44.23
CA ARG A 2 -23.36 -19.79 43.99
C ARG A 2 -22.20 -20.15 43.07
N LEU A 3 -22.24 -21.30 42.40
CA LEU A 3 -21.13 -21.75 41.54
C LEU A 3 -21.40 -21.67 40.03
N ASP A 4 -22.62 -21.29 39.62
CA ASP A 4 -22.98 -21.09 38.24
C ASP A 4 -22.96 -19.58 37.91
N ILE A 5 -21.77 -19.00 37.90
CA ILE A 5 -21.58 -17.64 37.40
C ILE A 5 -21.21 -17.78 35.92
N ARG A 6 -22.05 -17.28 35.03
CA ARG A 6 -21.76 -17.20 33.60
C ARG A 6 -20.46 -16.44 33.41
N ARG A 7 -19.52 -17.02 32.64
CA ARG A 7 -18.27 -16.34 32.30
C ARG A 7 -18.61 -15.12 31.46
N ALA A 8 -17.96 -14.00 31.75
CA ALA A 8 -18.05 -12.82 30.92
C ALA A 8 -17.46 -13.10 29.52
N GLN A 9 -18.03 -12.47 28.52
CA GLN A 9 -17.47 -12.41 27.18
C GLN A 9 -16.84 -11.04 26.96
N VAL A 10 -15.82 -10.95 26.13
CA VAL A 10 -15.19 -9.70 25.76
C VAL A 10 -15.19 -9.57 24.24
N LEU A 11 -15.86 -8.53 23.77
CA LEU A 11 -15.74 -8.08 22.40
C LEU A 11 -14.51 -7.20 22.30
N ILE A 12 -13.57 -7.60 21.46
CA ILE A 12 -12.30 -6.90 21.26
C ILE A 12 -12.29 -6.35 19.84
N GLU A 13 -12.04 -5.05 19.74
CA GLU A 13 -11.95 -4.35 18.48
C GLU A 13 -10.59 -3.66 18.38
N ALA A 14 -9.79 -4.04 17.39
CA ALA A 14 -8.59 -3.30 17.07
C ALA A 14 -8.88 -2.27 15.97
N ILE A 15 -8.16 -1.17 15.98
CA ILE A 15 -8.23 -0.11 14.98
C ILE A 15 -6.81 0.17 14.53
N ILE A 16 -6.53 -0.12 13.28
CA ILE A 16 -5.23 0.04 12.65
C ILE A 16 -5.37 1.15 11.62
N VAL A 17 -4.65 2.23 11.82
CA VAL A 17 -4.62 3.38 10.91
C VAL A 17 -3.23 3.51 10.33
N GLU A 18 -3.11 3.40 9.02
CA GLU A 18 -1.88 3.68 8.30
C GLU A 18 -2.12 4.79 7.29
N MET A 19 -1.35 5.87 7.43
CA MET A 19 -1.37 7.00 6.52
C MET A 19 0.00 7.15 5.89
N THR A 20 0.04 7.17 4.56
CA THR A 20 1.26 7.42 3.79
C THR A 20 1.04 8.63 2.91
N ILE A 21 1.97 9.58 2.97
CA ILE A 21 2.03 10.77 2.12
C ILE A 21 3.38 10.75 1.43
N SER A 22 3.36 10.77 0.10
CA SER A 22 4.57 10.87 -0.72
C SER A 22 4.46 12.10 -1.61
N GLU A 23 5.40 13.02 -1.44
CA GLU A 23 5.50 14.24 -2.24
C GLU A 23 6.87 14.26 -2.90
N GLY A 24 6.89 14.53 -4.20
CA GLY A 24 8.10 14.62 -4.97
C GLY A 24 8.08 15.86 -5.85
N GLN A 25 9.18 16.60 -5.84
CA GLN A 25 9.39 17.72 -6.76
C GLN A 25 10.73 17.54 -7.45
N GLU A 26 10.72 17.73 -8.73
CA GLU A 26 11.92 17.65 -9.53
C GLU A 26 11.96 18.77 -10.56
N LEU A 27 13.10 19.45 -10.61
CA LEU A 27 13.38 20.51 -11.57
C LEU A 27 14.78 20.28 -12.15
N GLY A 28 14.87 20.12 -13.47
CA GLY A 28 16.13 19.91 -14.12
C GLY A 28 16.19 20.51 -15.51
N LEU A 29 17.37 21.03 -15.87
CA LEU A 29 17.72 21.40 -17.23
C LEU A 29 18.73 20.43 -17.76
N GLN A 30 18.42 19.82 -18.90
CA GLN A 30 19.30 18.92 -19.61
C GLN A 30 19.66 19.53 -20.96
N TRP A 31 20.88 19.33 -21.36
CA TRP A 31 21.35 19.81 -22.65
C TRP A 31 22.27 18.79 -23.29
N LEU A 32 22.24 18.77 -24.60
CA LEU A 32 23.02 17.88 -25.45
C LEU A 32 23.60 18.69 -26.61
N PHE A 33 24.88 18.49 -26.86
CA PHE A 33 25.56 18.97 -28.06
C PHE A 33 26.03 17.78 -28.89
N ALA A 34 25.63 17.75 -30.14
CA ALA A 34 25.98 16.70 -31.08
C ALA A 34 26.28 17.30 -32.47
N ASN A 35 26.98 16.57 -33.34
CA ASN A 35 27.07 16.84 -34.77
C ASN A 35 27.12 15.50 -35.52
N ASP A 36 27.35 15.54 -36.83
CA ASP A 36 27.39 14.36 -37.70
C ASP A 36 28.46 13.35 -37.30
N ASN A 37 29.46 13.75 -36.49
CA ASN A 37 30.53 12.87 -36.00
C ASN A 37 30.27 12.30 -34.60
N GLY A 38 29.16 12.69 -33.92
CA GLY A 38 28.78 12.17 -32.63
C GLY A 38 28.41 13.23 -31.59
N VAL A 39 28.25 12.77 -30.35
CA VAL A 39 27.91 13.59 -29.17
C VAL A 39 29.19 14.18 -28.57
N TYR A 40 29.27 15.50 -28.42
CA TYR A 40 30.42 16.21 -27.86
C TYR A 40 30.28 16.52 -26.36
N GLY A 41 29.07 16.63 -25.84
CA GLY A 41 28.85 16.92 -24.44
C GLY A 41 27.39 17.00 -24.11
N GLY A 42 27.09 16.74 -22.86
CA GLY A 42 25.74 16.81 -22.35
C GLY A 42 25.70 16.72 -20.83
N ASN A 43 24.61 17.18 -20.25
CA ASN A 43 24.25 16.95 -18.87
C ASN A 43 23.12 15.90 -18.85
N ILE A 44 23.44 14.67 -18.46
CA ILE A 44 22.50 13.55 -18.46
C ILE A 44 22.26 13.13 -17.03
N THR A 45 20.99 13.04 -16.60
CA THR A 45 20.65 12.55 -15.27
C THR A 45 20.93 11.05 -15.11
N THR A 46 21.13 10.59 -13.88
CA THR A 46 21.37 9.17 -13.58
C THR A 46 20.10 8.32 -13.57
N ASP A 47 18.93 8.91 -13.70
CA ASP A 47 17.66 8.19 -13.75
C ASP A 47 17.58 7.35 -15.04
N GLN A 48 17.40 6.02 -14.87
CA GLN A 48 17.41 5.07 -16.00
C GLN A 48 16.30 5.34 -17.01
N ALA A 49 15.12 5.72 -16.57
CA ALA A 49 13.99 6.02 -17.45
C ALA A 49 14.26 7.23 -18.34
N ARG A 50 14.99 8.22 -17.81
CA ARG A 50 15.36 9.43 -18.55
C ARG A 50 16.56 9.24 -19.45
N ARG A 51 17.51 8.39 -19.06
CA ARG A 51 18.62 7.99 -19.93
C ARG A 51 18.12 7.34 -21.21
N GLN A 52 17.09 6.51 -21.09
CA GLN A 52 16.51 5.82 -22.24
C GLN A 52 15.87 6.83 -23.20
N SER A 53 15.06 7.77 -22.68
CA SER A 53 14.43 8.81 -23.50
C SER A 53 15.41 9.79 -24.13
N LEU A 54 16.50 10.16 -23.45
CA LEU A 54 17.56 10.99 -24.02
C LEU A 54 18.45 10.24 -25.02
N GLY A 55 18.67 8.94 -24.80
CA GLY A 55 19.34 8.07 -25.75
C GLY A 55 18.53 7.92 -27.04
N GLU A 56 17.25 7.74 -26.95
CA GLU A 56 16.30 7.71 -28.07
C GLU A 56 16.24 9.07 -28.77
N LEU A 57 16.20 10.18 -28.00
CA LEU A 57 16.26 11.51 -28.54
C LEU A 57 17.58 11.79 -29.28
N GLY A 58 18.72 11.36 -28.72
CA GLY A 58 20.02 11.47 -29.37
C GLY A 58 20.08 10.68 -30.66
N GLY A 59 19.54 9.46 -30.68
CA GLY A 59 19.40 8.64 -31.88
C GLY A 59 18.48 9.23 -32.95
N ALA A 60 17.38 9.87 -32.51
CA ALA A 60 16.43 10.54 -33.41
C ALA A 60 16.98 11.83 -34.02
N LEU A 61 17.95 12.47 -33.33
CA LEU A 61 18.60 13.70 -33.77
C LEU A 61 19.83 13.46 -34.69
N ILE A 62 20.36 12.23 -34.70
CA ILE A 62 21.48 11.83 -35.55
C ILE A 62 20.95 10.86 -36.62
N PRO A 63 20.72 11.30 -37.87
CA PRO A 63 20.23 10.41 -38.92
C PRO A 63 21.29 9.35 -39.26
N ASP A 64 20.96 8.07 -39.11
CA ASP A 64 21.84 6.92 -39.37
C ASP A 64 21.97 6.60 -40.88
N ASP A 65 21.11 7.16 -41.73
CA ASP A 65 20.96 6.79 -43.14
C ASP A 65 21.29 7.92 -44.16
N GLY A 66 21.86 9.03 -43.71
CA GLY A 66 22.12 10.17 -44.59
C GLY A 66 20.89 10.93 -45.09
N SER A 67 19.76 10.73 -44.43
CA SER A 67 18.51 11.46 -44.68
C SER A 67 18.59 12.85 -44.05
N GLU A 68 18.42 13.91 -44.83
CA GLU A 68 18.46 15.32 -44.37
C GLU A 68 17.27 15.71 -43.48
N ASN A 69 16.33 14.79 -43.19
CA ASN A 69 15.15 15.04 -42.38
C ASN A 69 15.26 14.37 -41.00
N ILE A 70 15.60 15.17 -40.01
CA ILE A 70 15.35 14.80 -38.62
C ILE A 70 13.84 14.56 -38.46
N GLY A 71 13.47 13.35 -38.06
CA GLY A 71 12.11 12.98 -37.85
C GLY A 71 11.50 13.77 -36.66
N THR A 72 10.94 14.94 -36.95
CA THR A 72 10.26 15.78 -35.93
C THR A 72 9.22 14.97 -35.14
N ARG A 73 8.71 13.91 -35.74
CA ARG A 73 7.73 12.99 -35.13
C ARG A 73 8.39 12.05 -34.12
N GLU A 74 9.61 11.59 -34.38
CA GLU A 74 10.40 10.72 -33.49
C GLU A 74 10.92 11.50 -32.29
N VAL A 75 11.36 12.73 -32.49
CA VAL A 75 11.72 13.67 -31.42
C VAL A 75 10.52 13.97 -30.53
N ALA A 76 9.36 14.26 -31.09
CA ALA A 76 8.14 14.50 -30.32
C ALA A 76 7.68 13.24 -29.54
N ALA A 77 7.83 12.06 -30.12
CA ALA A 77 7.50 10.80 -29.48
C ALA A 77 8.43 10.51 -28.27
N SER A 78 9.72 10.76 -28.40
CA SER A 78 10.68 10.58 -27.30
C SER A 78 10.47 11.59 -26.17
N LEU A 79 10.13 12.84 -26.49
CA LEU A 79 9.76 13.85 -25.48
C LEU A 79 8.46 13.51 -24.74
N ALA A 80 7.51 12.88 -25.42
CA ALA A 80 6.23 12.47 -24.81
C ALA A 80 6.38 11.34 -23.76
N THR A 81 7.51 10.61 -23.76
CA THR A 81 7.76 9.57 -22.76
C THR A 81 8.31 10.11 -21.45
N ILE A 82 8.72 11.37 -21.39
CA ILE A 82 9.27 12.00 -20.18
C ILE A 82 8.10 12.49 -19.32
N PRO A 83 7.94 11.99 -18.09
CA PRO A 83 6.86 12.43 -17.21
C PRO A 83 7.04 13.89 -16.79
N GLY A 84 5.93 14.60 -16.63
CA GLY A 84 5.89 16.00 -16.18
C GLY A 84 5.81 17.02 -17.32
N ALA A 85 6.01 18.29 -16.99
CA ALA A 85 6.09 19.36 -17.98
C ALA A 85 7.49 19.38 -18.60
N THR A 86 7.57 19.07 -19.89
CA THR A 86 8.83 19.06 -20.64
C THR A 86 8.78 20.13 -21.73
N LEU A 87 9.75 21.01 -21.72
CA LEU A 87 9.97 22.02 -22.75
C LEU A 87 11.31 21.73 -23.44
N GLY A 88 11.25 21.37 -24.71
CA GLY A 88 12.43 21.17 -25.53
C GLY A 88 12.66 22.34 -26.48
N TRP A 89 13.90 22.81 -26.59
CA TRP A 89 14.34 23.76 -27.61
C TRP A 89 15.64 23.25 -28.23
N GLY A 90 15.69 23.25 -29.53
CA GLY A 90 16.87 22.77 -30.25
C GLY A 90 17.14 23.60 -31.48
N VAL A 91 18.43 23.71 -31.82
CA VAL A 91 18.93 24.23 -33.12
C VAL A 91 19.62 23.06 -33.79
N VAL A 92 19.18 22.77 -34.99
CA VAL A 92 19.78 21.75 -35.84
C VAL A 92 20.36 22.44 -37.07
N ASP A 93 21.66 22.33 -37.25
CA ASP A 93 22.39 22.81 -38.39
C ASP A 93 23.34 21.69 -38.84
N GLU A 94 23.77 21.67 -40.11
CA GLU A 94 24.66 20.64 -40.67
C GLU A 94 25.95 20.43 -39.85
N SER A 95 26.35 21.43 -39.06
CA SER A 95 27.59 21.40 -38.29
C SER A 95 27.42 21.22 -36.78
N LEU A 96 26.23 21.55 -36.21
CA LEU A 96 25.99 21.53 -34.75
C LEU A 96 24.51 21.38 -34.42
N THR A 97 24.19 20.33 -33.69
CA THR A 97 22.89 20.13 -33.06
C THR A 97 23.01 20.46 -31.59
N MET A 98 22.23 21.40 -31.11
CA MET A 98 22.08 21.73 -29.69
C MET A 98 20.65 21.49 -29.26
N THR A 99 20.46 20.66 -28.24
CA THR A 99 19.16 20.42 -27.66
C THR A 99 19.18 20.77 -26.18
N VAL A 100 18.18 21.50 -25.73
CA VAL A 100 17.97 21.85 -24.33
C VAL A 100 16.57 21.40 -23.92
N ILE A 101 16.48 20.65 -22.83
CA ILE A 101 15.24 20.12 -22.28
C ILE A 101 15.10 20.60 -20.84
N LEU A 102 14.06 21.37 -20.58
CA LEU A 102 13.63 21.73 -19.24
C LEU A 102 12.58 20.71 -18.80
N ASN A 103 12.79 20.08 -17.67
CA ASN A 103 11.85 19.15 -17.07
C ASN A 103 11.44 19.66 -15.69
N ALA A 104 10.13 19.72 -15.45
CA ALA A 104 9.53 20.02 -14.16
C ALA A 104 8.47 18.97 -13.85
N LEU A 105 8.63 18.28 -12.74
CA LEU A 105 7.72 17.24 -12.28
C LEU A 105 7.36 17.48 -10.82
N GLU A 106 6.08 17.44 -10.54
CA GLU A 106 5.54 17.37 -9.18
C GLU A 106 4.68 16.12 -9.06
N THR A 107 4.94 15.33 -8.05
CA THR A 107 4.17 14.11 -7.73
C THR A 107 3.63 14.20 -6.34
N GLN A 108 2.36 13.84 -6.17
CA GLN A 108 1.72 13.76 -4.86
C GLN A 108 0.90 12.47 -4.78
N GLY A 109 1.16 11.69 -3.76
CA GLY A 109 0.45 10.45 -3.47
C GLY A 109 0.02 10.40 -2.02
N ASN A 110 -1.26 10.13 -1.78
CA ASN A 110 -1.82 9.96 -0.45
C ASN A 110 -2.51 8.61 -0.36
N ALA A 111 -2.18 7.83 0.66
CA ALA A 111 -2.87 6.59 0.97
C ALA A 111 -3.29 6.61 2.44
N ASN A 112 -4.53 6.23 2.70
CA ASN A 112 -5.07 6.08 4.04
C ASN A 112 -5.74 4.71 4.14
N ILE A 113 -5.21 3.85 4.99
CA ILE A 113 -5.70 2.50 5.21
C ILE A 113 -6.24 2.43 6.64
N LEU A 114 -7.50 2.05 6.76
CA LEU A 114 -8.16 1.81 8.03
C LEU A 114 -8.62 0.35 8.06
N SER A 115 -8.12 -0.41 9.03
CA SER A 115 -8.52 -1.79 9.27
C SER A 115 -9.03 -1.94 10.69
N THR A 116 -10.20 -2.56 10.84
CA THR A 116 -10.84 -2.73 12.15
C THR A 116 -11.23 -4.18 12.39
N PRO A 117 -10.27 -5.10 12.61
CA PRO A 117 -10.58 -6.47 12.97
C PRO A 117 -11.28 -6.50 14.34
N SER A 118 -12.27 -7.34 14.47
CA SER A 118 -13.00 -7.51 15.73
C SER A 118 -13.31 -8.98 15.97
N LEU A 119 -13.22 -9.41 17.21
CA LEU A 119 -13.54 -10.76 17.64
C LEU A 119 -14.17 -10.76 19.04
N LEU A 120 -14.98 -11.78 19.28
CA LEU A 120 -15.62 -12.04 20.57
C LEU A 120 -15.03 -13.31 21.17
N THR A 121 -14.63 -13.27 22.43
CA THR A 121 -14.11 -14.43 23.15
C THR A 121 -14.58 -14.46 24.60
N LEU A 122 -14.44 -15.62 25.24
CA LEU A 122 -14.70 -15.78 26.68
C LEU A 122 -13.51 -15.25 27.49
N ASP A 123 -13.79 -14.89 28.75
CA ASP A 123 -12.76 -14.55 29.72
C ASP A 123 -11.73 -15.69 29.89
N ASN A 124 -10.43 -15.37 29.87
CA ASN A 124 -9.30 -16.27 29.94
C ASN A 124 -9.23 -17.32 28.78
N GLU A 125 -9.82 -17.03 27.62
CA GLU A 125 -9.76 -17.89 26.45
C GLU A 125 -9.05 -17.19 25.30
N GLU A 126 -8.09 -17.89 24.70
CA GLU A 126 -7.38 -17.39 23.51
C GLU A 126 -8.29 -17.46 22.30
N ALA A 127 -8.35 -16.36 21.54
CA ALA A 127 -9.04 -16.31 20.27
C ALA A 127 -8.20 -15.58 19.22
N TYR A 128 -8.39 -15.96 17.96
CA TYR A 128 -7.74 -15.30 16.86
C TYR A 128 -8.66 -15.18 15.65
N ILE A 129 -8.41 -14.14 14.88
CA ILE A 129 -9.02 -13.90 13.58
C ILE A 129 -7.93 -13.56 12.57
N THR A 130 -7.97 -14.20 11.40
CA THR A 130 -7.09 -13.91 10.27
C THR A 130 -7.93 -13.60 9.05
N VAL A 131 -7.70 -12.44 8.44
CA VAL A 131 -8.36 -11.99 7.21
C VAL A 131 -7.29 -11.65 6.19
N GLY A 132 -7.14 -12.46 5.17
CA GLY A 132 -6.07 -12.28 4.19
C GLY A 132 -6.16 -13.26 3.02
N SER A 133 -5.08 -13.31 2.25
CA SER A 133 -4.89 -14.22 1.12
C SER A 133 -3.68 -15.12 1.37
N GLU A 134 -3.76 -16.37 0.97
CA GLU A 134 -2.60 -17.26 0.96
C GLU A 134 -1.76 -17.00 -0.29
N VAL A 135 -0.49 -16.71 -0.08
CA VAL A 135 0.46 -16.41 -1.14
C VAL A 135 1.50 -17.53 -1.24
N PRO A 136 1.74 -18.08 -2.43
CA PRO A 136 2.75 -19.13 -2.62
C PRO A 136 4.15 -18.53 -2.68
N PHE A 137 5.06 -19.04 -1.85
CA PHE A 137 6.49 -18.74 -1.87
C PHE A 137 7.26 -19.98 -2.38
N VAL A 138 8.21 -19.75 -3.29
CA VAL A 138 9.06 -20.82 -3.80
C VAL A 138 10.25 -21.00 -2.86
N THR A 139 10.22 -22.04 -2.02
CA THR A 139 11.28 -22.33 -1.03
C THR A 139 12.42 -23.17 -1.58
N GLY A 140 12.27 -23.79 -2.74
CA GLY A 140 13.31 -24.58 -3.38
C GLY A 140 13.02 -24.89 -4.83
N SER A 141 14.04 -24.81 -5.68
CA SER A 141 14.00 -25.33 -7.05
C SER A 141 15.21 -26.24 -7.28
N TYR A 142 14.98 -27.48 -7.64
CA TYR A 142 16.04 -28.41 -8.03
C TYR A 142 16.00 -28.63 -9.53
N THR A 143 17.05 -28.21 -10.20
CA THR A 143 17.34 -28.56 -11.60
C THR A 143 18.34 -29.70 -11.57
N ASN A 144 17.95 -30.91 -12.03
CA ASN A 144 18.86 -32.01 -12.17
C ASN A 144 19.76 -31.77 -13.40
N THR A 145 21.03 -31.47 -13.15
CA THR A 145 22.08 -31.28 -14.17
C THR A 145 22.71 -32.57 -14.63
N GLY A 146 22.02 -33.71 -14.51
CA GLY A 146 22.50 -35.01 -14.96
C GLY A 146 22.62 -35.07 -16.48
N VAL A 147 23.83 -35.45 -16.94
CA VAL A 147 24.17 -35.73 -18.35
C VAL A 147 23.43 -36.98 -18.78
N GLY A 148 22.24 -36.84 -19.34
CA GLY A 148 21.44 -37.93 -19.89
C GLY A 148 20.17 -37.43 -20.54
N ASN A 149 19.82 -37.97 -21.71
CA ASN A 149 18.64 -37.62 -22.54
C ASN A 149 17.31 -38.01 -21.87
N GLY A 150 17.09 -37.66 -20.58
CA GLY A 150 15.86 -37.89 -19.85
C GLY A 150 15.12 -36.58 -19.63
N ALA A 151 13.77 -36.60 -19.68
CA ALA A 151 12.90 -35.47 -19.44
C ALA A 151 13.31 -34.72 -18.15
N GLN A 152 13.71 -33.47 -18.30
CA GLN A 152 13.99 -32.60 -17.18
C GLN A 152 12.66 -32.24 -16.51
N ASN A 153 12.42 -32.75 -15.33
CA ASN A 153 11.26 -32.41 -14.52
C ASN A 153 11.77 -31.55 -13.35
N PRO A 154 11.71 -30.20 -13.45
CA PRO A 154 12.11 -29.34 -12.34
C PRO A 154 11.08 -29.49 -11.23
N PHE A 155 11.53 -29.86 -10.03
CA PHE A 155 10.69 -29.84 -8.82
C PHE A 155 10.82 -28.47 -8.16
N GLN A 156 9.70 -27.81 -7.95
CA GLN A 156 9.60 -26.62 -7.12
C GLN A 156 8.86 -26.97 -5.83
N THR A 157 9.43 -26.60 -4.69
CA THR A 157 8.77 -26.66 -3.40
C THR A 157 8.11 -25.32 -3.16
N ILE A 158 6.80 -25.32 -2.93
CA ILE A 158 5.99 -24.12 -2.70
C ILE A 158 5.47 -24.21 -1.27
N GLU A 159 5.75 -23.18 -0.49
CA GLU A 159 5.16 -22.91 0.82
C GLU A 159 4.12 -21.80 0.67
N ARG A 160 3.01 -21.89 1.41
CA ARG A 160 1.99 -20.85 1.39
C ARG A 160 1.96 -20.13 2.72
N GLU A 161 2.05 -18.82 2.69
CA GLU A 161 1.92 -17.96 3.86
C GLU A 161 0.68 -17.09 3.73
N SER A 162 0.00 -16.85 4.86
CA SER A 162 -1.16 -15.96 4.91
C SER A 162 -0.69 -14.51 4.97
N VAL A 163 -1.09 -13.72 3.98
CA VAL A 163 -0.81 -12.28 3.91
C VAL A 163 -2.10 -11.52 4.14
N GLY A 164 -2.13 -10.68 5.18
CA GLY A 164 -3.32 -9.95 5.57
C GLY A 164 -3.25 -9.42 7.00
N VAL A 165 -4.38 -9.36 7.68
CA VAL A 165 -4.52 -8.89 9.06
C VAL A 165 -4.82 -10.06 9.97
N THR A 166 -3.98 -10.27 10.98
CA THR A 166 -4.17 -11.27 12.04
C THR A 166 -4.24 -10.56 13.39
N LEU A 167 -5.25 -10.87 14.18
CA LEU A 167 -5.40 -10.44 15.55
C LEU A 167 -5.59 -11.69 16.42
N LYS A 168 -4.70 -11.86 17.38
CA LYS A 168 -4.77 -12.90 18.40
C LYS A 168 -4.81 -12.22 19.76
N VAL A 169 -5.71 -12.64 20.64
CA VAL A 169 -5.88 -12.01 21.94
C VAL A 169 -6.37 -12.97 22.99
N THR A 170 -5.85 -12.81 24.21
CA THR A 170 -6.32 -13.52 25.41
C THR A 170 -6.74 -12.46 26.44
N PRO A 171 -8.04 -12.20 26.64
CA PRO A 171 -8.50 -11.25 27.63
C PRO A 171 -8.62 -11.89 29.01
N GLN A 172 -8.36 -11.11 30.04
CA GLN A 172 -8.61 -11.45 31.42
C GLN A 172 -9.40 -10.32 32.08
N VAL A 173 -10.63 -10.61 32.48
CA VAL A 173 -11.51 -9.62 33.13
C VAL A 173 -11.22 -9.59 34.63
N ASN A 174 -10.87 -8.40 35.12
CA ASN A 174 -10.60 -8.17 36.54
C ASN A 174 -11.82 -7.52 37.24
N GLU A 175 -11.82 -7.57 38.56
CA GLU A 175 -12.79 -6.80 39.36
C GLU A 175 -12.66 -5.30 39.04
N GLY A 176 -13.78 -4.60 38.82
CA GLY A 176 -13.80 -3.17 38.52
C GLY A 176 -13.82 -2.82 37.02
N ASN A 177 -14.29 -3.73 36.16
CA ASN A 177 -14.48 -3.51 34.72
C ASN A 177 -13.17 -3.21 33.94
N ALA A 178 -12.04 -3.67 34.45
CA ALA A 178 -10.78 -3.61 33.76
C ALA A 178 -10.49 -4.95 33.08
N VAL A 179 -9.99 -4.90 31.85
CA VAL A 179 -9.57 -6.07 31.07
C VAL A 179 -8.07 -6.00 30.85
N VAL A 180 -7.35 -7.01 31.28
CA VAL A 180 -5.96 -7.25 30.87
C VAL A 180 -6.01 -8.07 29.60
N MET A 181 -5.31 -7.64 28.57
CA MET A 181 -5.29 -8.31 27.29
C MET A 181 -3.86 -8.61 26.89
N ASP A 182 -3.58 -9.87 26.62
CA ASP A 182 -2.39 -10.30 25.91
C ASP A 182 -2.70 -10.32 24.41
N ILE A 183 -1.97 -9.49 23.64
CA ILE A 183 -2.32 -9.15 22.26
C ILE A 183 -1.14 -9.42 21.35
N GLU A 184 -1.40 -10.18 20.30
CA GLU A 184 -0.52 -10.36 19.16
C GLU A 184 -1.26 -9.89 17.91
N GLN A 185 -0.77 -8.81 17.31
CA GLN A 185 -1.34 -8.18 16.12
C GLN A 185 -0.32 -8.20 14.99
N GLU A 186 -0.71 -8.74 13.85
CA GLU A 186 0.12 -8.75 12.66
C GLU A 186 -0.64 -8.20 11.46
N VAL A 187 0.03 -7.36 10.69
CA VAL A 187 -0.45 -6.87 9.40
C VAL A 187 0.62 -7.10 8.37
N SER A 188 0.35 -7.95 7.40
CA SER A 188 1.24 -8.24 6.28
C SER A 188 0.62 -7.80 4.96
N THR A 189 1.43 -7.23 4.08
CA THR A 189 1.01 -6.77 2.75
C THR A 189 2.06 -7.13 1.71
N LEU A 190 1.62 -7.47 0.50
CA LEU A 190 2.53 -7.69 -0.62
C LEU A 190 3.06 -6.36 -1.15
N ALA A 191 4.38 -6.26 -1.27
CA ALA A 191 5.00 -5.14 -1.96
C ALA A 191 4.99 -5.39 -3.48
N PRO A 192 4.59 -4.41 -4.31
CA PRO A 192 4.74 -4.51 -5.75
C PRO A 192 6.23 -4.49 -6.09
N SER A 193 6.81 -5.64 -6.39
CA SER A 193 8.21 -5.76 -6.82
C SER A 193 8.29 -6.09 -8.30
N ILE A 194 8.90 -5.20 -9.08
CA ILE A 194 9.16 -5.41 -10.52
C ILE A 194 10.53 -6.07 -10.74
N VAL A 195 11.40 -6.05 -9.74
CA VAL A 195 12.84 -6.41 -9.87
C VAL A 195 13.22 -7.68 -9.11
N ALA A 196 12.43 -8.09 -8.11
CA ALA A 196 12.74 -9.28 -7.33
C ALA A 196 12.21 -10.55 -8.01
N SER A 197 13.03 -11.60 -8.02
CA SER A 197 12.63 -12.93 -8.50
C SER A 197 11.68 -13.64 -7.53
N ASP A 198 11.42 -13.03 -6.36
CA ASP A 198 10.58 -13.54 -5.28
C ASP A 198 9.63 -12.44 -4.77
N LEU A 199 8.56 -12.85 -4.10
CA LEU A 199 7.57 -11.95 -3.53
C LEU A 199 8.14 -11.30 -2.25
N ILE A 200 8.01 -9.98 -2.16
CA ILE A 200 8.39 -9.23 -0.97
C ILE A 200 7.13 -8.93 -0.15
N THR A 201 7.14 -9.29 1.13
CA THR A 201 6.08 -8.93 2.07
C THR A 201 6.57 -7.84 3.01
N ASN A 202 5.70 -6.86 3.26
CA ASN A 202 5.88 -5.89 4.33
C ASN A 202 5.07 -6.37 5.54
N GLU A 203 5.74 -6.60 6.65
CA GLU A 203 5.14 -7.07 7.90
C GLU A 203 5.21 -5.98 8.97
N ARG A 204 4.15 -5.88 9.78
CA ARG A 204 4.03 -5.02 10.95
C ARG A 204 3.46 -5.85 12.07
N LYS A 205 4.25 -6.10 13.11
CA LYS A 205 3.88 -6.97 14.23
C LYS A 205 3.99 -6.21 15.54
N ILE A 206 2.98 -6.36 16.39
CA ILE A 206 2.94 -5.82 17.75
C ILE A 206 2.57 -6.97 18.67
N GLU A 207 3.40 -7.22 19.68
CA GLU A 207 3.15 -8.14 20.78
C GLU A 207 3.21 -7.35 22.08
N THR A 208 2.12 -7.31 22.82
CA THR A 208 2.08 -6.51 24.05
C THR A 208 0.97 -6.96 24.98
N MET A 209 1.17 -6.69 26.27
CA MET A 209 0.15 -6.88 27.30
C MET A 209 -0.32 -5.52 27.81
N VAL A 210 -1.61 -5.26 27.78
CA VAL A 210 -2.19 -3.97 28.17
C VAL A 210 -3.38 -4.14 29.09
N LEU A 211 -3.61 -3.14 29.93
CA LEU A 211 -4.80 -3.00 30.75
C LEU A 211 -5.68 -1.88 30.16
N ALA A 212 -6.92 -2.20 29.88
CA ALA A 212 -7.92 -1.23 29.43
C ALA A 212 -9.20 -1.35 30.26
N HIS A 213 -9.92 -0.25 30.44
CA HIS A 213 -11.27 -0.28 31.01
C HIS A 213 -12.29 -0.54 29.92
N ASP A 214 -13.40 -1.14 30.32
CA ASP A 214 -14.55 -1.43 29.48
C ASP A 214 -14.96 -0.22 28.62
N GLY A 215 -15.06 -0.44 27.30
CA GLY A 215 -15.42 0.58 26.31
C GLY A 215 -14.36 1.63 26.01
N ASN A 216 -13.23 1.67 26.73
CA ASN A 216 -12.19 2.67 26.53
C ASN A 216 -11.21 2.24 25.41
N ILE A 217 -10.79 3.22 24.62
CA ILE A 217 -9.80 3.02 23.58
C ILE A 217 -8.41 3.26 24.15
N VAL A 218 -7.49 2.31 23.97
CA VAL A 218 -6.10 2.40 24.39
C VAL A 218 -5.20 2.29 23.14
N VAL A 219 -4.15 3.11 23.10
CA VAL A 219 -3.09 3.02 22.08
C VAL A 219 -2.17 1.85 22.42
N LEU A 220 -2.01 0.89 21.53
CA LEU A 220 -1.04 -0.20 21.66
C LEU A 220 0.36 0.24 21.26
N GLY A 221 0.44 1.06 20.22
CA GLY A 221 1.70 1.54 19.70
C GLY A 221 1.53 2.20 18.34
N GLY A 222 2.64 2.59 17.75
CA GLY A 222 2.63 3.19 16.44
C GLY A 222 4.02 3.56 15.96
N LEU A 223 4.08 4.05 14.74
CA LEU A 223 5.28 4.56 14.08
C LEU A 223 4.93 5.87 13.39
N VAL A 224 5.73 6.89 13.63
CA VAL A 224 5.72 8.13 12.85
C VAL A 224 7.09 8.23 12.21
N GLN A 225 7.12 8.17 10.88
CA GLN A 225 8.34 8.26 10.08
C GLN A 225 8.20 9.42 9.11
N ASP A 226 9.22 10.25 9.05
CA ASP A 226 9.35 11.36 8.11
C ASP A 226 10.73 11.24 7.45
N GLU A 227 10.75 10.99 6.15
CA GLU A 227 11.95 10.79 5.36
C GLU A 227 12.00 11.86 4.27
N VAL A 228 13.07 12.62 4.27
CA VAL A 228 13.33 13.65 3.27
C VAL A 228 14.59 13.29 2.52
N THR A 229 14.47 13.08 1.23
CA THR A 229 15.58 12.82 0.33
C THR A 229 15.76 14.03 -0.58
N ASP A 230 16.92 14.64 -0.54
CA ASP A 230 17.31 15.80 -1.39
C ASP A 230 18.51 15.37 -2.22
N ASP A 231 18.29 15.21 -3.51
CA ASP A 231 19.30 14.82 -4.48
C ASP A 231 19.56 15.98 -5.44
N SER A 232 20.82 16.41 -5.52
CA SER A 232 21.27 17.42 -6.48
C SER A 232 22.39 16.86 -7.36
N GLN A 233 22.15 16.83 -8.64
CA GLN A 233 23.11 16.35 -9.64
C GLN A 233 23.47 17.49 -10.59
N GLY A 234 24.75 17.80 -10.73
CA GLY A 234 25.18 18.91 -11.58
C GLY A 234 26.58 18.76 -12.13
N VAL A 235 26.87 19.58 -13.15
CA VAL A 235 28.20 19.67 -13.71
C VAL A 235 29.13 20.35 -12.70
N PRO A 236 30.26 19.72 -12.32
CA PRO A 236 31.23 20.33 -11.38
C PRO A 236 31.64 21.74 -11.83
N ILE A 237 31.79 22.63 -10.86
CA ILE A 237 32.14 24.05 -11.05
C ILE A 237 30.96 24.87 -11.61
N LEU A 238 30.34 24.46 -12.72
CA LEU A 238 29.27 25.20 -13.38
C LEU A 238 28.00 25.25 -12.53
N SER A 239 27.65 24.15 -11.86
CA SER A 239 26.52 24.08 -10.95
C SER A 239 26.63 24.98 -9.71
N SER A 240 27.87 25.41 -9.38
CA SER A 240 28.14 26.25 -8.20
C SER A 240 28.09 27.75 -8.51
N ILE A 241 27.86 28.15 -9.75
CA ILE A 241 27.81 29.56 -10.14
C ILE A 241 26.50 30.19 -9.64
N PRO A 242 26.54 31.29 -8.87
CA PRO A 242 25.34 31.99 -8.45
C PRO A 242 24.46 32.40 -9.64
N LEU A 243 23.15 32.22 -9.55
CA LEU A 243 22.13 32.51 -10.57
C LEU A 243 22.17 31.57 -11.81
N LEU A 244 23.32 31.23 -12.34
CA LEU A 244 23.47 30.39 -13.53
C LEU A 244 23.58 28.90 -13.20
N GLY A 245 23.99 28.53 -11.99
CA GLY A 245 24.24 27.13 -11.61
C GLY A 245 23.01 26.22 -11.75
N ARG A 246 21.78 26.75 -11.63
CA ARG A 246 20.54 25.99 -11.86
C ARG A 246 20.38 25.47 -13.29
N LEU A 247 21.04 26.11 -14.27
CA LEU A 247 21.03 25.66 -15.66
C LEU A 247 21.91 24.42 -15.88
N PHE A 248 22.75 24.07 -14.91
CA PHE A 248 23.75 23.00 -15.01
C PHE A 248 23.52 21.92 -13.94
N ARG A 249 22.35 21.89 -13.29
CA ARG A 249 22.00 20.91 -12.29
C ARG A 249 20.54 20.50 -12.38
N THR A 250 20.28 19.32 -11.85
CA THR A 250 18.93 18.79 -11.61
C THR A 250 18.79 18.61 -10.11
N ASP A 251 17.76 19.21 -9.55
CA ASP A 251 17.40 19.11 -8.14
C ASP A 251 16.14 18.22 -8.03
N SER A 252 16.17 17.22 -7.15
CA SER A 252 15.04 16.33 -6.86
C SER A 252 14.85 16.26 -5.36
N VAL A 253 13.68 16.62 -4.89
CA VAL A 253 13.30 16.52 -3.48
C VAL A 253 12.14 15.55 -3.37
N ARG A 254 12.28 14.56 -2.47
CA ARG A 254 11.22 13.61 -2.13
C ARG A 254 10.98 13.64 -0.64
N VAL A 255 9.72 13.70 -0.25
CA VAL A 255 9.28 13.65 1.14
C VAL A 255 8.31 12.47 1.27
N ASP A 256 8.68 11.47 2.05
CA ASP A 256 7.86 10.31 2.34
C ASP A 256 7.51 10.31 3.84
N LYS A 257 6.23 10.50 4.16
CA LYS A 257 5.69 10.46 5.52
C LYS A 257 4.85 9.23 5.71
N ARG A 258 5.13 8.47 6.75
CA ARG A 258 4.37 7.28 7.11
C ARG A 258 4.00 7.32 8.58
N ASN A 259 2.70 7.26 8.85
CA ASN A 259 2.15 7.21 10.20
C ASN A 259 1.37 5.91 10.35
N LEU A 260 1.73 5.10 11.32
CA LEU A 260 1.03 3.90 11.72
C LEU A 260 0.60 4.06 13.18
N LEU A 261 -0.68 3.89 13.46
CA LEU A 261 -1.23 3.90 14.82
C LEU A 261 -2.13 2.69 15.01
N VAL A 262 -1.96 2.02 16.13
CA VAL A 262 -2.77 0.85 16.49
C VAL A 262 -3.43 1.09 17.84
N PHE A 263 -4.74 0.94 17.85
CA PHE A 263 -5.59 1.10 19.03
C PHE A 263 -6.35 -0.19 19.29
N ILE A 264 -6.79 -0.37 20.52
CA ILE A 264 -7.66 -1.47 20.90
C ILE A 264 -8.76 -0.96 21.83
N ARG A 265 -9.96 -1.55 21.71
CA ARG A 265 -11.12 -1.30 22.54
C ARG A 265 -11.71 -2.63 23.00
N PRO A 266 -11.66 -2.98 24.28
CA PRO A 266 -12.43 -4.07 24.84
C PRO A 266 -13.82 -3.60 25.23
N THR A 267 -14.83 -4.46 25.07
CA THR A 267 -16.19 -4.27 25.59
C THR A 267 -16.61 -5.54 26.30
N ILE A 268 -16.92 -5.44 27.58
CA ILE A 268 -17.33 -6.59 28.41
C ILE A 268 -18.83 -6.84 28.23
N ILE A 269 -19.16 -8.08 27.87
CA ILE A 269 -20.55 -8.54 27.67
C ILE A 269 -20.86 -9.55 28.76
N ARG A 270 -21.84 -9.26 29.59
CA ARG A 270 -22.22 -10.10 30.73
C ARG A 270 -23.55 -10.81 30.57
N ASP A 271 -24.44 -10.24 29.80
CA ASP A 271 -25.79 -10.81 29.55
C ASP A 271 -26.11 -10.81 28.04
N ASP A 272 -27.25 -11.43 27.73
CA ASP A 272 -27.69 -11.61 26.35
C ASP A 272 -28.22 -10.31 25.73
N GLU A 273 -28.66 -9.35 26.55
CA GLU A 273 -29.13 -8.05 26.09
C GLU A 273 -27.96 -7.20 25.62
N ASP A 274 -26.83 -7.19 26.34
CA ASP A 274 -25.58 -6.53 25.94
C ASP A 274 -25.05 -7.14 24.66
N LEU A 275 -25.08 -8.47 24.51
CA LEU A 275 -24.62 -9.16 23.31
C LEU A 275 -25.48 -8.79 22.09
N ALA A 276 -26.80 -8.80 22.25
CA ALA A 276 -27.71 -8.42 21.18
C ALA A 276 -27.54 -6.94 20.80
N GLY A 277 -27.30 -6.07 21.78
CA GLY A 277 -27.01 -4.65 21.59
C GLY A 277 -25.75 -4.43 20.79
N ALA A 278 -24.65 -5.05 21.19
CA ALA A 278 -23.34 -4.94 20.49
C ALA A 278 -23.41 -5.48 19.04
N THR A 279 -24.13 -6.59 18.85
CA THR A 279 -24.31 -7.17 17.51
C THR A 279 -25.13 -6.25 16.61
N ALA A 280 -26.24 -5.71 17.12
CA ALA A 280 -27.10 -4.79 16.38
C ALA A 280 -26.37 -3.49 16.03
N GLU A 281 -25.57 -2.94 16.93
CA GLU A 281 -24.75 -1.75 16.70
C GLU A 281 -23.77 -1.98 15.56
N LYS A 282 -23.04 -3.11 15.58
CA LYS A 282 -22.08 -3.45 14.54
C LYS A 282 -22.74 -3.64 13.17
N TYR A 283 -23.90 -4.31 13.15
CA TYR A 283 -24.66 -4.50 11.93
C TYR A 283 -25.14 -3.17 11.33
N ARG A 284 -25.68 -2.28 12.18
CA ARG A 284 -26.11 -0.95 11.74
C ARG A 284 -24.95 -0.13 11.22
N TYR A 285 -23.81 -0.14 11.90
CA TYR A 285 -22.62 0.55 11.46
C TYR A 285 -22.15 0.12 10.06
N ILE A 286 -22.10 -1.20 9.79
CA ILE A 286 -21.72 -1.73 8.48
C ILE A 286 -22.74 -1.30 7.41
N ARG A 287 -24.03 -1.38 7.73
CA ARG A 287 -25.10 -0.96 6.83
C ARG A 287 -25.02 0.54 6.51
N ASP A 288 -24.81 1.37 7.51
CA ASP A 288 -24.68 2.82 7.33
C ASP A 288 -23.48 3.17 6.44
N GLN A 289 -22.36 2.49 6.61
CA GLN A 289 -21.21 2.62 5.71
C GLN A 289 -21.52 2.21 4.26
N GLN A 290 -22.32 1.17 4.06
CA GLN A 290 -22.74 0.78 2.72
C GLN A 290 -23.67 1.82 2.08
N MET A 291 -24.58 2.39 2.88
CA MET A 291 -25.47 3.48 2.46
C MET A 291 -24.68 4.73 2.08
N GLU A 292 -23.73 5.15 2.92
CA GLU A 292 -22.88 6.32 2.67
C GLU A 292 -22.04 6.16 1.39
N ARG A 293 -21.51 4.96 1.14
CA ARG A 293 -20.81 4.67 -0.13
C ARG A 293 -21.74 4.79 -1.33
N ARG A 294 -22.98 4.28 -1.20
CA ARG A 294 -23.99 4.39 -2.23
C ARG A 294 -24.39 5.84 -2.52
N GLU A 295 -24.46 6.69 -1.49
CA GLU A 295 -24.79 8.10 -1.63
C GLU A 295 -23.65 8.95 -2.22
N ARG A 296 -22.39 8.60 -1.92
CA ARG A 296 -21.22 9.32 -2.46
C ARG A 296 -21.03 9.16 -3.96
N GLY A 297 -21.55 8.08 -4.56
CA GLY A 297 -21.50 7.78 -5.99
C GLY A 297 -20.12 7.91 -6.64
N LEU A 298 -19.78 7.02 -7.53
CA LEU A 298 -18.66 7.26 -8.44
C LEU A 298 -19.21 8.02 -9.66
N MET A 299 -18.67 9.19 -9.94
CA MET A 299 -19.11 10.20 -10.91
C MET A 299 -19.49 9.68 -12.32
N PHE A 300 -19.30 8.39 -12.62
CA PHE A 300 -19.56 7.76 -13.92
C PHE A 300 -20.16 6.34 -13.85
N LEU A 301 -20.55 5.84 -12.66
CA LEU A 301 -21.16 4.51 -12.49
C LEU A 301 -22.54 4.66 -11.84
N ASP A 302 -23.54 3.95 -12.40
CA ASP A 302 -24.88 3.85 -11.84
C ASP A 302 -24.83 3.04 -10.52
N ASP A 303 -24.87 3.75 -9.39
CA ASP A 303 -24.71 3.18 -8.05
C ASP A 303 -25.96 2.42 -7.53
N GLY A 304 -27.02 2.35 -8.31
CA GLY A 304 -28.26 1.67 -7.97
C GLY A 304 -28.11 0.15 -7.69
N ASN A 305 -27.00 -0.46 -8.14
CA ASN A 305 -26.75 -1.90 -8.05
C ASN A 305 -25.81 -2.33 -6.90
N LEU A 306 -25.32 -1.41 -6.06
CA LEU A 306 -24.54 -1.81 -4.91
C LEU A 306 -25.43 -2.50 -3.87
N PRO A 307 -25.17 -3.76 -3.51
CA PRO A 307 -25.95 -4.46 -2.51
C PRO A 307 -25.79 -3.79 -1.13
N VAL A 308 -26.90 -3.47 -0.50
CA VAL A 308 -26.96 -2.95 0.87
C VAL A 308 -27.64 -3.99 1.74
N LEU A 309 -27.10 -4.22 2.93
CA LEU A 309 -27.70 -5.12 3.92
C LEU A 309 -29.12 -4.66 4.26
N PRO A 310 -30.08 -5.59 4.49
CA PRO A 310 -31.42 -5.26 4.95
C PRO A 310 -31.37 -4.55 6.32
N THR A 311 -32.50 -4.06 6.81
CA THR A 311 -32.55 -3.53 8.17
C THR A 311 -32.32 -4.65 9.19
N TRP A 312 -31.85 -4.30 10.39
CA TRP A 312 -31.63 -5.29 11.45
C TRP A 312 -32.89 -6.08 11.77
N GLU A 313 -34.02 -5.39 11.80
CA GLU A 313 -35.34 -5.94 12.07
C GLU A 313 -35.80 -6.93 10.98
N GLU A 314 -35.56 -6.60 9.71
CA GLU A 314 -35.83 -7.50 8.57
C GLU A 314 -34.90 -8.72 8.57
N GLN A 315 -33.63 -8.54 8.96
CA GLN A 315 -32.67 -9.63 9.04
C GLN A 315 -33.07 -10.66 10.11
N ILE A 316 -33.53 -10.22 11.27
CA ILE A 316 -34.01 -11.11 12.34
C ILE A 316 -35.23 -11.90 11.86
N GLN A 317 -36.16 -11.27 11.15
CA GLN A 317 -37.37 -11.95 10.62
C GLN A 317 -37.05 -12.98 9.53
N GLN A 318 -35.93 -12.86 8.84
CA GLN A 318 -35.50 -13.81 7.80
C GLN A 318 -34.73 -15.02 8.34
N LEU A 319 -34.33 -15.00 9.61
CA LEU A 319 -33.74 -16.18 10.24
C LEU A 319 -34.81 -17.27 10.39
N PRO A 320 -34.54 -18.53 9.96
CA PRO A 320 -35.48 -19.62 10.19
C PRO A 320 -35.71 -19.80 11.70
N GLU A 321 -36.98 -19.90 12.11
CA GLU A 321 -37.31 -20.23 13.47
C GLU A 321 -36.56 -21.50 13.90
N VAL A 322 -35.81 -21.41 14.99
CA VAL A 322 -35.16 -22.59 15.58
C VAL A 322 -36.28 -23.55 15.96
N PRO A 323 -36.33 -24.79 15.43
CA PRO A 323 -37.35 -25.73 15.81
C PRO A 323 -37.27 -25.93 17.33
N GLU A 324 -38.36 -25.64 18.01
CA GLU A 324 -38.50 -25.92 19.44
C GLU A 324 -38.07 -27.38 19.70
N SER A 325 -37.09 -27.54 20.59
CA SER A 325 -36.71 -28.88 21.04
C SER A 325 -37.96 -29.58 21.59
N PRO A 326 -38.26 -30.82 21.15
CA PRO A 326 -39.42 -31.51 21.67
C PRO A 326 -39.29 -31.59 23.20
N THR A 327 -40.19 -30.90 23.88
CA THR A 327 -40.41 -31.10 25.32
C THR A 327 -40.65 -32.56 25.55
N GLY A 328 -39.65 -33.26 26.11
CA GLY A 328 -39.80 -34.64 26.55
C GLY A 328 -40.88 -34.69 27.59
N GLU A 329 -42.06 -35.12 27.16
CA GLU A 329 -43.01 -35.81 28.04
C GLU A 329 -42.48 -37.25 28.16
N ASP A 330 -41.92 -37.57 29.35
CA ASP A 330 -42.17 -38.82 30.09
C ASP A 330 -41.54 -38.73 31.50
#